data_f73500b0dd26d76176dc2d56308975ea
#
_entry.id   f73500b0dd26d76176dc2d56308975ea
#
_cell.length_a   1.000
_cell.length_b   1.000
_cell.length_c   1.000
_cell.angle_alpha   90.00
_cell.angle_beta   90.00
_cell.angle_gamma   90.00
#
_symmetry.space_group_name_H-M   'P 1'
#
loop_
_entity.id
_entity.type
_entity.pdbx_description
1 polymer ?
#
loop_
_entity_poly.entity_id
_entity_poly.type
_entity_poly.pdbx_seq_one_letter_code
_entity_poly.pdbx_strand_id
1 'polypeptide(L)'
;MNSDIQVSSIVLGPASSVQIPVPDEDAFGDHGDSASLGALNPAYSNSSIPQSSGGLSEEHFTTYLDENNAVLEEKHSCFSFRKLWVFTGPGLLMSVVDPGNIECDLQSGALAGFKLLWVLLLATIVGVLLQTLAARLGVVTGLHLAEVCYRQYPRVPRILLWLMVELAIIGVDMQEVIGSAIAINLLSAGRIPLWGGVLITIADTFAFLFLDNYGLRKLEAFFGFIFTVMALTFGYEYVTVKPSQTQVLKGMFLPSCSGCRTPQIMQAVAIVGAIIMPHNIYLHSALVKSRHIDRAKRQEVREANKYFFIDCCIALFVSFIINTCVISVFAEAFFEKTNEQVVAVCKNSSSPHTHLFPDDNSTLAVDIYKGGVVLGCYFGPAALYIWAVGILAAGQSSTVTGTYSGQFVMEGFLNLKWSRFARVSLTRSIAIIPALLVAVFQDMEHLTGLNDILNVLQSLQLPFALIPILTYTSLRPVMSEFANGLGLRIVGGIVVLIICSINMYFVVVYVQDVGHMVLYVVAAVVSVAYLSFVFYLGWQCFIALGMSFLDSGHTRTIWD
;
A
#
# COMPACT_ATOMS: atom_id res chain seq x y z
N MET A 1 -11.30 5.58 -63.47
CA MET A 1 -11.92 4.27 -63.18
C MET A 1 -12.59 4.39 -61.84
N ASN A 2 -13.91 4.55 -61.92
CA ASN A 2 -14.83 4.67 -60.78
C ASN A 2 -14.97 3.31 -60.05
N SER A 3 -15.16 3.34 -58.77
CA SER A 3 -16.00 2.38 -58.08
C SER A 3 -16.57 3.02 -56.80
N ASP A 4 -17.88 3.19 -56.83
CA ASP A 4 -18.77 3.74 -55.84
C ASP A 4 -18.86 2.85 -54.60
N ILE A 5 -18.92 3.49 -53.42
CA ILE A 5 -19.38 2.84 -52.19
C ILE A 5 -20.65 3.57 -51.73
N GLN A 6 -21.76 2.86 -51.75
CA GLN A 6 -23.08 3.28 -51.31
C GLN A 6 -23.13 3.48 -49.80
N VAL A 7 -23.66 4.63 -49.37
CA VAL A 7 -24.07 4.93 -48.01
C VAL A 7 -25.53 4.53 -47.86
N SER A 8 -25.81 3.58 -46.96
CA SER A 8 -27.16 3.14 -46.59
C SER A 8 -27.64 3.97 -45.39
N SER A 9 -28.62 4.83 -45.65
CA SER A 9 -29.34 5.64 -44.66
C SER A 9 -30.36 4.80 -43.88
N ILE A 10 -30.27 4.77 -42.53
CA ILE A 10 -31.28 4.23 -41.66
C ILE A 10 -32.19 5.34 -41.15
N VAL A 11 -33.47 5.21 -41.44
CA VAL A 11 -34.56 6.11 -41.09
C VAL A 11 -34.96 5.87 -39.62
N LEU A 12 -34.99 6.91 -38.81
CA LEU A 12 -35.56 6.93 -37.45
C LEU A 12 -37.07 7.16 -37.50
N GLY A 13 -37.84 6.26 -36.96
CA GLY A 13 -39.29 6.41 -36.71
C GLY A 13 -39.58 6.98 -35.31
N PRO A 14 -40.76 7.59 -35.06
CA PRO A 14 -41.01 8.43 -33.90
C PRO A 14 -41.36 7.66 -32.61
N ALA A 15 -40.94 8.25 -31.48
CA ALA A 15 -41.17 7.80 -30.12
C ALA A 15 -42.67 7.88 -29.72
N SER A 16 -43.21 6.80 -29.21
CA SER A 16 -44.49 6.77 -28.51
C SER A 16 -44.30 6.93 -27.00
N SER A 17 -44.99 7.91 -26.45
CA SER A 17 -45.10 8.23 -25.02
C SER A 17 -45.91 7.19 -24.27
N VAL A 18 -45.34 6.60 -23.21
CA VAL A 18 -46.07 5.80 -22.21
C VAL A 18 -46.20 6.60 -20.92
N GLN A 19 -47.40 6.90 -20.52
CA GLN A 19 -47.78 7.51 -19.24
C GLN A 19 -47.71 6.47 -18.12
N ILE A 20 -47.07 6.83 -17.02
CA ILE A 20 -47.07 6.06 -15.76
C ILE A 20 -48.11 6.66 -14.82
N PRO A 21 -49.00 5.87 -14.20
CA PRO A 21 -49.95 6.35 -13.20
C PRO A 21 -49.28 6.54 -11.84
N VAL A 22 -49.67 7.62 -11.15
CA VAL A 22 -49.32 7.95 -9.75
C VAL A 22 -50.31 7.21 -8.84
N PRO A 23 -49.93 6.55 -7.77
CA PRO A 23 -50.80 6.12 -6.70
C PRO A 23 -50.84 7.12 -5.55
N ASP A 24 -52.06 7.34 -5.05
CA ASP A 24 -52.45 8.24 -3.98
C ASP A 24 -51.90 7.87 -2.60
N GLU A 25 -51.68 8.91 -1.77
CA GLU A 25 -51.54 8.85 -0.32
C GLU A 25 -52.89 8.53 0.35
N ASP A 26 -52.78 7.91 1.53
CA ASP A 26 -53.72 7.79 2.64
C ASP A 26 -54.12 6.37 3.02
N ALA A 27 -53.58 5.90 4.16
CA ALA A 27 -54.36 5.28 5.24
C ALA A 27 -53.48 4.94 6.46
N PHE A 28 -53.71 5.65 7.53
CA PHE A 28 -53.33 5.31 8.91
C PHE A 28 -54.07 4.08 9.41
N GLY A 29 -53.39 3.19 10.16
CA GLY A 29 -54.02 2.08 10.87
C GLY A 29 -53.06 1.49 11.91
N ASP A 30 -53.23 1.95 13.14
CA ASP A 30 -52.65 1.48 14.39
C ASP A 30 -53.16 0.07 14.74
N HIS A 31 -52.24 -0.87 15.12
CA HIS A 31 -52.48 -1.89 16.15
C HIS A 31 -51.16 -2.62 16.52
N GLY A 32 -50.82 -2.56 17.80
CA GLY A 32 -49.76 -3.32 18.42
C GLY A 32 -50.08 -4.80 18.54
N ASP A 33 -49.02 -5.59 18.55
CA ASP A 33 -48.86 -6.68 19.52
C ASP A 33 -47.43 -7.23 19.50
N SER A 34 -46.98 -7.49 20.69
CA SER A 34 -45.68 -8.02 21.07
C SER A 34 -45.52 -9.50 20.73
N ALA A 35 -44.45 -9.87 20.04
CA ALA A 35 -43.88 -11.20 20.12
C ALA A 35 -42.37 -11.15 19.87
N SER A 36 -41.62 -11.52 20.88
CA SER A 36 -40.18 -11.76 20.89
C SER A 36 -39.82 -12.91 19.94
N LEU A 37 -39.03 -12.62 18.93
CA LEU A 37 -38.24 -13.64 18.22
C LEU A 37 -36.85 -13.11 17.96
N GLY A 38 -35.85 -13.90 18.34
CA GLY A 38 -34.45 -13.60 18.25
C GLY A 38 -34.03 -13.12 16.86
N ALA A 39 -33.48 -11.92 16.82
CA ALA A 39 -32.96 -11.33 15.59
C ALA A 39 -31.67 -12.06 15.18
N LEU A 40 -31.76 -12.88 14.15
CA LEU A 40 -30.61 -13.36 13.39
C LEU A 40 -29.82 -12.17 12.87
N ASN A 41 -28.50 -12.21 13.06
CA ASN A 41 -27.55 -11.19 12.67
C ASN A 41 -27.73 -10.77 11.20
N PRO A 42 -28.10 -9.52 10.87
CA PRO A 42 -28.35 -9.10 9.49
C PRO A 42 -27.12 -9.14 8.57
N ALA A 43 -25.94 -9.43 9.10
CA ALA A 43 -24.72 -9.62 8.29
C ALA A 43 -24.75 -10.89 7.43
N TYR A 44 -25.65 -11.83 7.72
CA TYR A 44 -25.71 -13.15 7.05
C TYR A 44 -27.08 -13.49 6.44
N SER A 45 -28.07 -12.62 6.50
CA SER A 45 -29.34 -12.84 5.85
C SER A 45 -29.32 -12.30 4.41
N ASN A 46 -29.85 -13.06 3.46
CA ASN A 46 -30.07 -12.72 2.05
C ASN A 46 -31.07 -11.55 1.89
N SER A 47 -30.75 -10.36 2.39
CA SER A 47 -31.53 -9.18 2.09
C SER A 47 -30.95 -8.47 0.88
N SER A 48 -31.69 -8.43 -0.20
CA SER A 48 -31.45 -7.68 -1.43
C SER A 48 -31.10 -6.22 -1.13
N ILE A 49 -29.85 -5.84 -1.37
CA ILE A 49 -29.40 -4.45 -1.37
C ILE A 49 -29.86 -3.84 -2.71
N PRO A 50 -30.41 -2.62 -2.76
CA PRO A 50 -30.80 -1.98 -4.01
C PRO A 50 -29.61 -1.86 -4.97
N GLN A 51 -29.78 -2.33 -6.19
CA GLN A 51 -28.80 -2.24 -7.27
C GLN A 51 -28.40 -0.79 -7.54
N SER A 52 -27.13 -0.45 -7.33
CA SER A 52 -26.53 0.73 -7.94
C SER A 52 -25.82 0.29 -9.22
N SER A 53 -26.33 0.77 -10.34
CA SER A 53 -25.80 0.54 -11.69
C SER A 53 -24.43 1.18 -11.86
N GLY A 54 -23.39 0.38 -11.66
CA GLY A 54 -22.00 0.73 -11.90
C GLY A 54 -21.17 -0.53 -11.96
N GLY A 55 -21.21 -1.21 -13.06
CA GLY A 55 -20.31 -2.15 -13.73
C GLY A 55 -19.35 -3.08 -12.97
N LEU A 56 -19.65 -3.49 -11.74
CA LEU A 56 -19.11 -4.68 -11.10
C LEU A 56 -20.31 -5.51 -10.69
N SER A 57 -20.49 -6.68 -11.31
CA SER A 57 -21.58 -7.61 -11.00
C SER A 57 -21.62 -7.86 -9.49
N GLU A 58 -22.79 -7.60 -8.88
CA GLU A 58 -23.08 -8.04 -7.52
C GLU A 58 -23.01 -9.57 -7.48
N GLU A 59 -21.88 -10.11 -7.06
CA GLU A 59 -21.81 -11.50 -6.68
C GLU A 59 -22.49 -11.68 -5.33
N HIS A 60 -23.58 -12.43 -5.32
CA HIS A 60 -24.25 -12.89 -4.12
C HIS A 60 -23.24 -13.56 -3.18
N PHE A 61 -23.14 -13.05 -1.96
CA PHE A 61 -22.41 -13.70 -0.87
C PHE A 61 -23.12 -15.02 -0.52
N THR A 62 -22.62 -16.13 -1.02
CA THR A 62 -23.05 -17.47 -0.60
C THR A 62 -22.14 -17.93 0.53
N THR A 63 -22.71 -18.01 1.74
CA THR A 63 -22.03 -18.59 2.90
C THR A 63 -21.86 -20.10 2.71
N TYR A 64 -20.71 -20.64 3.07
CA TYR A 64 -20.33 -22.08 2.98
C TYR A 64 -21.12 -23.01 3.92
N LEU A 65 -22.34 -22.76 4.24
CA LEU A 65 -23.09 -23.54 5.21
C LEU A 65 -23.94 -24.65 4.59
N ASP A 66 -23.48 -25.27 3.51
CA ASP A 66 -24.09 -26.53 3.05
C ASP A 66 -23.16 -27.70 3.40
N GLU A 67 -23.27 -28.20 4.64
CA GLU A 67 -22.51 -29.35 5.17
C GLU A 67 -22.82 -30.68 4.43
N ASN A 68 -23.80 -30.71 3.55
CA ASN A 68 -24.29 -31.95 2.95
C ASN A 68 -23.59 -32.36 1.63
N ASN A 69 -22.65 -31.56 1.09
CA ASN A 69 -21.89 -31.93 -0.09
C ASN A 69 -20.44 -32.35 0.18
N ALA A 70 -20.14 -32.83 1.39
CA ALA A 70 -18.79 -33.12 1.87
C ALA A 70 -18.17 -34.43 1.37
N VAL A 71 -18.77 -35.12 0.41
CA VAL A 71 -18.21 -36.38 -0.13
C VAL A 71 -18.09 -36.29 -1.66
N LEU A 72 -17.19 -35.47 -2.14
CA LEU A 72 -16.63 -35.61 -3.48
C LEU A 72 -15.10 -35.52 -3.37
N GLU A 73 -14.46 -36.60 -3.76
CA GLU A 73 -13.03 -36.89 -3.80
C GLU A 73 -12.11 -35.66 -3.85
N GLU A 74 -11.19 -35.54 -2.88
CA GLU A 74 -10.01 -34.67 -2.93
C GLU A 74 -9.13 -35.09 -4.13
N LYS A 75 -9.50 -34.65 -5.32
CA LYS A 75 -8.61 -34.71 -6.45
C LYS A 75 -7.53 -33.65 -6.20
N HIS A 76 -6.35 -34.10 -5.76
CA HIS A 76 -5.16 -33.25 -5.66
C HIS A 76 -4.97 -32.53 -7.00
N SER A 77 -5.33 -31.26 -7.06
CA SER A 77 -5.09 -30.42 -8.21
C SER A 77 -3.59 -30.22 -8.35
N CYS A 78 -2.99 -30.83 -9.38
CA CYS A 78 -1.60 -30.58 -9.74
C CYS A 78 -1.40 -29.10 -10.05
N PHE A 79 -0.21 -28.56 -9.73
CA PHE A 79 0.18 -27.20 -10.09
C PHE A 79 0.03 -26.99 -11.60
N SER A 80 -0.62 -25.92 -12.01
CA SER A 80 -0.85 -25.56 -13.41
C SER A 80 -0.40 -24.12 -13.68
N PHE A 81 0.56 -23.96 -14.60
CA PHE A 81 1.00 -22.63 -15.04
C PHE A 81 -0.13 -21.81 -15.67
N ARG A 82 -1.09 -22.46 -16.37
CA ARG A 82 -2.26 -21.79 -16.92
C ARG A 82 -3.14 -21.17 -15.82
N LYS A 83 -3.37 -21.90 -14.72
CA LYS A 83 -4.12 -21.37 -13.57
C LYS A 83 -3.33 -20.27 -12.88
N LEU A 84 -2.02 -20.42 -12.69
CA LEU A 84 -1.17 -19.35 -12.15
C LEU A 84 -1.35 -18.09 -12.97
N TRP A 85 -1.24 -18.16 -14.31
CA TRP A 85 -1.45 -16.99 -15.17
C TRP A 85 -2.83 -16.34 -15.04
N VAL A 86 -3.88 -17.13 -14.82
CA VAL A 86 -5.25 -16.59 -14.58
C VAL A 86 -5.33 -15.80 -13.29
N PHE A 87 -4.68 -16.26 -12.22
CA PHE A 87 -4.72 -15.61 -10.90
C PHE A 87 -3.64 -14.54 -10.72
N THR A 88 -2.53 -14.58 -11.45
CA THR A 88 -1.45 -13.59 -11.39
C THR A 88 -1.94 -12.20 -11.77
N GLY A 89 -1.43 -11.20 -11.07
CA GLY A 89 -1.68 -9.78 -11.30
C GLY A 89 -2.00 -9.01 -10.02
N PRO A 90 -2.94 -9.43 -9.14
CA PRO A 90 -3.20 -8.74 -7.88
C PRO A 90 -1.97 -8.59 -6.99
N GLY A 91 -1.15 -9.64 -6.85
CA GLY A 91 0.09 -9.58 -6.08
C GLY A 91 1.14 -8.68 -6.72
N LEU A 92 1.23 -8.69 -8.06
CA LEU A 92 2.15 -7.83 -8.80
C LEU A 92 1.81 -6.34 -8.62
N LEU A 93 0.52 -5.99 -8.65
CA LEU A 93 0.04 -4.63 -8.35
C LEU A 93 0.38 -4.18 -6.93
N MET A 94 0.50 -5.13 -6.00
CA MET A 94 0.72 -4.87 -4.59
C MET A 94 2.19 -4.76 -4.19
N SER A 95 3.10 -5.38 -4.96
CA SER A 95 4.53 -5.38 -4.66
C SER A 95 5.21 -4.11 -5.16
N VAL A 96 4.54 -2.98 -5.00
CA VAL A 96 5.04 -1.70 -5.47
C VAL A 96 6.30 -1.33 -4.70
N VAL A 97 7.33 -0.97 -5.45
CA VAL A 97 8.47 -0.19 -4.94
C VAL A 97 8.17 1.24 -5.32
N ASP A 98 7.90 2.08 -4.36
CA ASP A 98 7.62 3.50 -4.57
C ASP A 98 8.86 4.37 -4.35
N PRO A 99 8.85 5.65 -4.73
CA PRO A 99 9.97 6.54 -4.50
C PRO A 99 10.34 6.70 -3.03
N GLY A 100 9.36 6.59 -2.11
CA GLY A 100 9.61 6.63 -0.67
C GLY A 100 10.38 5.42 -0.18
N ASN A 101 10.12 4.22 -0.73
CA ASN A 101 10.90 3.01 -0.45
C ASN A 101 12.34 3.18 -0.94
N ILE A 102 12.51 3.67 -2.17
CA ILE A 102 13.84 3.89 -2.76
C ILE A 102 14.64 4.90 -1.94
N GLU A 103 14.02 5.98 -1.47
CA GLU A 103 14.64 6.96 -0.58
C GLU A 103 15.08 6.31 0.74
N CYS A 104 14.18 5.54 1.37
CA CYS A 104 14.48 4.84 2.61
C CYS A 104 15.61 3.83 2.43
N ASP A 105 15.63 3.08 1.34
CA ASP A 105 16.67 2.11 1.01
C ASP A 105 18.05 2.80 0.78
N LEU A 106 18.03 3.90 0.03
CA LEU A 106 19.20 4.73 -0.23
C LEU A 106 19.80 5.25 1.07
N GLN A 107 19.00 5.86 1.92
CA GLN A 107 19.45 6.40 3.20
C GLN A 107 19.90 5.29 4.15
N SER A 108 19.21 4.14 4.16
CA SER A 108 19.63 2.99 4.94
C SER A 108 21.00 2.48 4.52
N GLY A 109 21.26 2.40 3.22
CA GLY A 109 22.58 2.06 2.69
C GLY A 109 23.65 3.08 3.06
N ALA A 110 23.36 4.37 2.87
CA ALA A 110 24.31 5.44 3.16
C ALA A 110 24.63 5.60 4.66
N LEU A 111 23.63 5.49 5.55
CA LEU A 111 23.78 5.72 6.99
C LEU A 111 24.21 4.48 7.77
N ALA A 112 23.74 3.30 7.38
CA ALA A 112 23.97 2.07 8.13
C ALA A 112 24.81 1.03 7.37
N GLY A 113 25.14 1.29 6.10
CA GLY A 113 25.80 0.30 5.26
C GLY A 113 24.93 -0.94 5.07
N PHE A 114 25.51 -2.11 5.20
CA PHE A 114 24.78 -3.38 5.05
C PHE A 114 24.05 -3.82 6.32
N LYS A 115 24.12 -3.06 7.43
CA LYS A 115 23.68 -3.49 8.77
C LYS A 115 22.17 -3.64 8.91
N LEU A 116 21.35 -3.03 8.04
CA LEU A 116 19.89 -3.06 8.12
C LEU A 116 19.20 -4.02 7.12
N LEU A 117 19.97 -4.76 6.31
CA LEU A 117 19.40 -5.72 5.34
C LEU A 117 18.56 -6.82 5.99
N TRP A 118 18.87 -7.23 7.22
CA TRP A 118 18.03 -8.18 7.96
C TRP A 118 16.66 -7.60 8.33
N VAL A 119 16.56 -6.28 8.56
CA VAL A 119 15.28 -5.61 8.82
C VAL A 119 14.42 -5.64 7.55
N LEU A 120 15.02 -5.35 6.39
CA LEU A 120 14.36 -5.47 5.09
C LEU A 120 13.82 -6.89 4.86
N LEU A 121 14.64 -7.92 5.11
CA LEU A 121 14.23 -9.31 4.98
C LEU A 121 13.06 -9.64 5.90
N LEU A 122 13.13 -9.24 7.18
CA LEU A 122 12.08 -9.49 8.16
C LEU A 122 10.79 -8.74 7.79
N ALA A 123 10.88 -7.47 7.40
CA ALA A 123 9.73 -6.67 6.95
C ALA A 123 9.06 -7.31 5.72
N THR A 124 9.84 -7.82 4.77
CA THR A 124 9.31 -8.53 3.59
C THR A 124 8.58 -9.81 3.99
N ILE A 125 9.12 -10.62 4.90
CA ILE A 125 8.46 -11.84 5.39
C ILE A 125 7.13 -11.50 6.06
N VAL A 126 7.10 -10.47 6.91
CA VAL A 126 5.86 -9.98 7.55
C VAL A 126 4.88 -9.46 6.49
N GLY A 127 5.37 -8.73 5.49
CA GLY A 127 4.57 -8.26 4.35
C GLY A 127 3.90 -9.40 3.58
N VAL A 128 4.64 -10.47 3.24
CA VAL A 128 4.07 -11.68 2.60
C VAL A 128 2.97 -12.29 3.46
N LEU A 129 3.20 -12.40 4.77
CA LEU A 129 2.21 -12.92 5.70
C LEU A 129 0.92 -12.11 5.66
N LEU A 130 1.02 -10.79 5.81
CA LEU A 130 -0.13 -9.88 5.90
C LEU A 130 -0.89 -9.79 4.58
N GLN A 131 -0.19 -9.70 3.47
CA GLN A 131 -0.82 -9.70 2.14
C GLN A 131 -1.51 -11.03 1.84
N THR A 132 -0.94 -12.15 2.26
CA THR A 132 -1.60 -13.45 2.15
C THR A 132 -2.89 -13.51 2.97
N LEU A 133 -2.91 -12.91 4.17
CA LEU A 133 -4.13 -12.81 4.98
C LEU A 133 -5.17 -11.92 4.30
N ALA A 134 -4.75 -10.80 3.73
CA ALA A 134 -5.62 -9.88 2.99
C ALA A 134 -6.25 -10.56 1.75
N ALA A 135 -5.44 -11.26 0.96
CA ALA A 135 -5.91 -12.04 -0.18
C ALA A 135 -6.92 -13.11 0.26
N ARG A 136 -6.60 -13.87 1.32
CA ARG A 136 -7.48 -14.90 1.88
C ARG A 136 -8.81 -14.33 2.33
N LEU A 137 -8.82 -13.18 3.01
CA LEU A 137 -10.06 -12.50 3.40
C LEU A 137 -10.93 -12.22 2.16
N GLY A 138 -10.36 -11.58 1.13
CA GLY A 138 -11.08 -11.23 -0.10
C GLY A 138 -11.59 -12.44 -0.88
N VAL A 139 -10.79 -13.52 -0.95
CA VAL A 139 -11.16 -14.76 -1.64
C VAL A 139 -12.30 -15.48 -0.93
N VAL A 140 -12.20 -15.65 0.40
CA VAL A 140 -13.17 -16.44 1.18
C VAL A 140 -14.48 -15.69 1.35
N THR A 141 -14.42 -14.39 1.69
CA THR A 141 -15.62 -13.61 2.04
C THR A 141 -16.27 -12.91 0.85
N GLY A 142 -15.54 -12.69 -0.25
CA GLY A 142 -15.98 -11.82 -1.34
C GLY A 142 -16.01 -10.33 -0.96
N LEU A 143 -15.60 -9.98 0.25
CA LEU A 143 -15.55 -8.62 0.76
C LEU A 143 -14.10 -8.18 0.96
N HIS A 144 -13.77 -6.95 0.64
CA HIS A 144 -12.46 -6.41 1.00
C HIS A 144 -12.44 -5.88 2.43
N LEU A 145 -11.25 -5.71 2.99
CA LEU A 145 -11.06 -5.39 4.41
C LEU A 145 -11.85 -4.15 4.86
N ALA A 146 -11.92 -3.10 4.05
CA ALA A 146 -12.66 -1.89 4.39
C ALA A 146 -14.19 -2.13 4.47
N GLU A 147 -14.75 -2.97 3.58
CA GLU A 147 -16.17 -3.37 3.63
C GLU A 147 -16.47 -4.18 4.89
N VAL A 148 -15.57 -5.09 5.29
CA VAL A 148 -15.70 -5.87 6.53
C VAL A 148 -15.65 -4.93 7.72
N CYS A 149 -14.70 -4.00 7.77
CA CYS A 149 -14.63 -2.98 8.82
C CYS A 149 -15.88 -2.11 8.87
N TYR A 150 -16.45 -1.73 7.71
CA TYR A 150 -17.70 -0.98 7.63
C TYR A 150 -18.87 -1.70 8.31
N ARG A 151 -18.98 -3.00 8.10
CA ARG A 151 -20.08 -3.82 8.64
C ARG A 151 -19.92 -4.10 10.12
N GLN A 152 -18.68 -4.23 10.59
CA GLN A 152 -18.38 -4.76 11.92
C GLN A 152 -18.09 -3.68 12.96
N TYR A 153 -17.45 -2.57 12.60
CA TYR A 153 -17.14 -1.51 13.55
C TYR A 153 -18.27 -0.47 13.67
N PRO A 154 -18.54 0.05 14.89
CA PRO A 154 -19.43 1.20 15.11
C PRO A 154 -18.97 2.44 14.32
N ARG A 155 -19.83 3.43 14.15
CA ARG A 155 -19.57 4.61 13.31
C ARG A 155 -18.26 5.34 13.68
N VAL A 156 -18.00 5.57 14.96
CA VAL A 156 -16.83 6.37 15.39
C VAL A 156 -15.51 5.64 15.12
N PRO A 157 -15.26 4.39 15.60
CA PRO A 157 -14.04 3.66 15.28
C PRO A 157 -13.85 3.45 13.78
N ARG A 158 -14.93 3.26 13.03
CA ARG A 158 -14.89 3.11 11.57
C ARG A 158 -14.38 4.36 10.86
N ILE A 159 -14.86 5.55 11.26
CA ILE A 159 -14.40 6.82 10.70
C ILE A 159 -12.94 7.08 11.09
N LEU A 160 -12.56 6.78 12.33
CA LEU A 160 -11.16 6.89 12.77
C LEU A 160 -10.24 5.96 11.98
N LEU A 161 -10.63 4.70 11.77
CA LEU A 161 -9.88 3.78 10.91
C LEU A 161 -9.74 4.31 9.48
N TRP A 162 -10.84 4.79 8.90
CA TRP A 162 -10.80 5.40 7.58
C TRP A 162 -9.80 6.57 7.53
N LEU A 163 -9.87 7.50 8.49
CA LEU A 163 -8.95 8.64 8.55
C LEU A 163 -7.48 8.20 8.67
N MET A 164 -7.20 7.16 9.46
CA MET A 164 -5.83 6.65 9.62
C MET A 164 -5.31 6.04 8.30
N VAL A 165 -6.12 5.26 7.60
CA VAL A 165 -5.71 4.68 6.32
C VAL A 165 -5.61 5.74 5.22
N GLU A 166 -6.52 6.71 5.19
CA GLU A 166 -6.48 7.82 4.24
C GLU A 166 -5.23 8.69 4.43
N LEU A 167 -4.83 8.93 5.68
CA LEU A 167 -3.60 9.64 6.00
C LEU A 167 -2.36 8.90 5.48
N ALA A 168 -2.35 7.57 5.55
CA ALA A 168 -1.28 6.77 4.96
C ALA A 168 -1.24 6.90 3.43
N ILE A 169 -2.41 6.89 2.77
CA ILE A 169 -2.53 7.05 1.31
C ILE A 169 -2.03 8.43 0.88
N ILE A 170 -2.45 9.49 1.57
CA ILE A 170 -1.99 10.86 1.32
C ILE A 170 -0.46 10.95 1.43
N GLY A 171 0.11 10.29 2.46
CA GLY A 171 1.57 10.24 2.63
C GLY A 171 2.29 9.63 1.44
N VAL A 172 1.81 8.50 0.93
CA VAL A 172 2.38 7.85 -0.26
C VAL A 172 2.20 8.69 -1.52
N ASP A 173 1.02 9.28 -1.70
CA ASP A 173 0.76 10.19 -2.83
C ASP A 173 1.72 11.39 -2.85
N MET A 174 2.08 11.92 -1.67
CA MET A 174 3.08 12.99 -1.57
C MET A 174 4.47 12.50 -1.98
N GLN A 175 4.90 11.33 -1.50
CA GLN A 175 6.21 10.74 -1.83
C GLN A 175 6.33 10.46 -3.34
N GLU A 176 5.27 9.97 -3.95
CA GLU A 176 5.17 9.74 -5.39
C GLU A 176 5.37 11.03 -6.20
N VAL A 177 4.65 12.09 -5.83
CA VAL A 177 4.72 13.39 -6.52
C VAL A 177 6.13 13.97 -6.39
N ILE A 178 6.73 13.92 -5.20
CA ILE A 178 8.09 14.40 -4.95
C ILE A 178 9.10 13.58 -5.76
N GLY A 179 9.06 12.25 -5.67
CA GLY A 179 10.00 11.36 -6.37
C GLY A 179 9.91 11.49 -7.89
N SER A 180 8.70 11.53 -8.45
CA SER A 180 8.49 11.73 -9.89
C SER A 180 8.99 13.11 -10.36
N ALA A 181 8.77 14.17 -9.57
CA ALA A 181 9.26 15.51 -9.88
C ALA A 181 10.80 15.57 -9.89
N ILE A 182 11.45 14.92 -8.92
CA ILE A 182 12.91 14.79 -8.86
C ILE A 182 13.42 14.02 -10.09
N ALA A 183 12.80 12.91 -10.44
CA ALA A 183 13.18 12.10 -11.60
C ALA A 183 13.06 12.90 -12.91
N ILE A 184 11.98 13.65 -13.10
CA ILE A 184 11.78 14.53 -14.28
C ILE A 184 12.84 15.64 -14.33
N ASN A 185 13.17 16.24 -13.17
CA ASN A 185 14.23 17.24 -13.09
C ASN A 185 15.59 16.66 -13.49
N LEU A 186 15.95 15.47 -12.97
CA LEU A 186 17.20 14.76 -13.32
C LEU A 186 17.26 14.41 -14.82
N LEU A 187 16.17 13.84 -15.36
CA LEU A 187 16.09 13.45 -16.78
C LEU A 187 16.17 14.66 -17.72
N SER A 188 15.64 15.80 -17.30
CA SER A 188 15.72 17.06 -18.07
C SER A 188 17.05 17.80 -17.88
N ALA A 189 18.01 17.25 -17.13
CA ALA A 189 19.25 17.93 -16.75
C ALA A 189 19.00 19.31 -16.10
N GLY A 190 18.01 19.39 -15.21
CA GLY A 190 17.65 20.60 -14.47
C GLY A 190 16.84 21.64 -15.26
N ARG A 191 16.49 21.38 -16.54
CA ARG A 191 15.69 22.33 -17.34
C ARG A 191 14.27 22.48 -16.87
N ILE A 192 13.66 21.41 -16.38
CA ILE A 192 12.32 21.43 -15.77
C ILE A 192 12.51 21.60 -14.26
N PRO A 193 12.06 22.73 -13.67
CA PRO A 193 12.14 22.92 -12.24
C PRO A 193 11.22 21.93 -11.49
N LEU A 194 11.45 21.72 -10.19
CA LEU A 194 10.70 20.75 -9.39
C LEU A 194 9.18 20.98 -9.45
N TRP A 195 8.73 22.22 -9.30
CA TRP A 195 7.31 22.54 -9.42
C TRP A 195 6.73 22.18 -10.80
N GLY A 196 7.54 22.31 -11.87
CA GLY A 196 7.15 21.87 -13.22
C GLY A 196 7.01 20.35 -13.28
N GLY A 197 7.91 19.60 -12.64
CA GLY A 197 7.81 18.16 -12.47
C GLY A 197 6.54 17.74 -11.74
N VAL A 198 6.19 18.43 -10.64
CA VAL A 198 4.92 18.21 -9.91
C VAL A 198 3.71 18.41 -10.81
N LEU A 199 3.67 19.47 -11.62
CA LEU A 199 2.57 19.71 -12.56
C LEU A 199 2.45 18.62 -13.63
N ILE A 200 3.57 18.09 -14.13
CA ILE A 200 3.58 16.96 -15.06
C ILE A 200 3.01 15.71 -14.38
N THR A 201 3.39 15.42 -13.14
CA THR A 201 2.87 14.28 -12.37
C THR A 201 1.36 14.39 -12.13
N ILE A 202 0.84 15.60 -11.93
CA ILE A 202 -0.61 15.84 -11.85
C ILE A 202 -1.31 15.47 -13.15
N ALA A 203 -0.79 15.96 -14.28
CA ALA A 203 -1.36 15.66 -15.59
C ALA A 203 -1.34 14.16 -15.90
N ASP A 204 -0.28 13.48 -15.51
CA ASP A 204 -0.07 12.06 -15.64
C ASP A 204 -1.05 11.23 -14.80
N THR A 205 -1.28 11.62 -13.55
CA THR A 205 -2.31 11.03 -12.70
C THR A 205 -3.69 11.05 -13.35
N PHE A 206 -4.06 12.17 -13.96
CA PHE A 206 -5.33 12.25 -14.70
C PHE A 206 -5.33 11.38 -15.97
N ALA A 207 -4.19 11.22 -16.64
CA ALA A 207 -4.08 10.32 -17.79
C ALA A 207 -4.33 8.85 -17.39
N PHE A 208 -3.89 8.41 -16.21
CA PHE A 208 -4.17 7.07 -15.70
C PHE A 208 -5.66 6.81 -15.45
N LEU A 209 -6.44 7.81 -15.05
CA LEU A 209 -7.89 7.66 -14.92
C LEU A 209 -8.58 7.30 -16.24
N PHE A 210 -8.03 7.75 -17.36
CA PHE A 210 -8.52 7.35 -18.70
C PHE A 210 -8.06 5.93 -19.06
N LEU A 211 -6.89 5.50 -18.56
CA LEU A 211 -6.35 4.16 -18.83
C LEU A 211 -7.19 3.06 -18.17
N ASP A 212 -7.84 3.35 -17.05
CA ASP A 212 -8.74 2.43 -16.34
C ASP A 212 -9.91 1.94 -17.24
N ASN A 213 -10.34 2.75 -18.20
CA ASN A 213 -11.37 2.36 -19.16
C ASN A 213 -10.97 1.17 -20.07
N TYR A 214 -9.68 0.85 -20.17
CA TYR A 214 -9.19 -0.25 -20.98
C TYR A 214 -9.18 -1.63 -20.28
N GLY A 215 -9.52 -1.65 -18.99
CA GLY A 215 -9.70 -2.88 -18.19
C GLY A 215 -8.45 -3.31 -17.40
N LEU A 216 -8.71 -3.91 -16.24
CA LEU A 216 -7.72 -4.27 -15.22
C LEU A 216 -6.56 -5.14 -15.74
N ARG A 217 -6.81 -6.07 -16.68
CA ARG A 217 -5.77 -6.94 -17.25
C ARG A 217 -4.69 -6.21 -18.06
N LYS A 218 -5.08 -5.15 -18.79
CA LYS A 218 -4.10 -4.33 -19.53
C LYS A 218 -3.26 -3.49 -18.59
N LEU A 219 -3.89 -3.01 -17.53
CA LEU A 219 -3.23 -2.29 -16.45
C LEU A 219 -2.21 -3.18 -15.74
N GLU A 220 -2.55 -4.41 -15.37
CA GLU A 220 -1.63 -5.38 -14.79
C GLU A 220 -0.41 -5.66 -15.70
N ALA A 221 -0.63 -5.76 -17.02
CA ALA A 221 0.46 -5.92 -17.97
C ALA A 221 1.38 -4.68 -18.04
N PHE A 222 0.81 -3.49 -17.94
CA PHE A 222 1.57 -2.23 -17.86
C PHE A 222 2.42 -2.18 -16.58
N PHE A 223 1.86 -2.58 -15.43
CA PHE A 223 2.63 -2.71 -14.19
C PHE A 223 3.77 -3.72 -14.29
N GLY A 224 3.51 -4.88 -14.88
CA GLY A 224 4.55 -5.87 -15.13
C GLY A 224 5.70 -5.32 -15.97
N PHE A 225 5.39 -4.48 -16.96
CA PHE A 225 6.40 -3.78 -17.75
C PHE A 225 7.22 -2.79 -16.91
N ILE A 226 6.55 -1.88 -16.18
CA ILE A 226 7.22 -0.90 -15.32
C ILE A 226 8.10 -1.59 -14.27
N PHE A 227 7.58 -2.64 -13.63
CA PHE A 227 8.31 -3.42 -12.63
C PHE A 227 9.55 -4.09 -13.22
N THR A 228 9.46 -4.57 -14.46
CA THR A 228 10.62 -5.09 -15.19
C THR A 228 11.65 -4.00 -15.46
N VAL A 229 11.22 -2.80 -15.84
CA VAL A 229 12.13 -1.66 -16.03
C VAL A 229 12.86 -1.34 -14.72
N MET A 230 12.16 -1.26 -13.58
CA MET A 230 12.78 -1.04 -12.27
C MET A 230 13.82 -2.13 -11.93
N ALA A 231 13.45 -3.40 -12.10
CA ALA A 231 14.35 -4.51 -11.82
C ALA A 231 15.63 -4.47 -12.68
N LEU A 232 15.49 -4.10 -13.95
CA LEU A 232 16.63 -3.97 -14.86
C LEU A 232 17.52 -2.75 -14.55
N THR A 233 16.93 -1.61 -14.22
CA THR A 233 17.69 -0.38 -13.89
C THR A 233 18.50 -0.56 -12.61
N PHE A 234 17.87 -0.99 -11.53
CA PHE A 234 18.58 -1.19 -10.25
C PHE A 234 19.51 -2.41 -10.27
N GLY A 235 19.15 -3.45 -11.02
CA GLY A 235 20.05 -4.58 -11.27
C GLY A 235 21.30 -4.18 -12.05
N TYR A 236 21.17 -3.29 -13.04
CA TYR A 236 22.33 -2.73 -13.76
C TYR A 236 23.25 -1.95 -12.82
N GLU A 237 22.70 -1.11 -11.95
CA GLU A 237 23.51 -0.36 -10.96
C GLU A 237 24.24 -1.29 -10.01
N TYR A 238 23.58 -2.33 -9.50
CA TYR A 238 24.19 -3.34 -8.64
C TYR A 238 25.40 -4.03 -9.31
N VAL A 239 25.26 -4.41 -10.59
CA VAL A 239 26.35 -5.03 -11.35
C VAL A 239 27.48 -4.04 -11.63
N THR A 240 27.17 -2.77 -11.80
CA THR A 240 28.15 -1.71 -12.08
C THR A 240 28.96 -1.37 -10.84
N VAL A 241 28.31 -1.19 -9.69
CA VAL A 241 28.92 -0.85 -8.40
C VAL A 241 29.69 -2.03 -7.80
N LYS A 242 29.23 -3.27 -8.04
CA LYS A 242 29.83 -4.52 -7.55
C LYS A 242 30.02 -4.57 -6.02
N PRO A 243 28.94 -4.41 -5.24
CA PRO A 243 29.06 -4.43 -3.78
C PRO A 243 29.59 -5.78 -3.27
N SER A 244 30.22 -5.76 -2.10
CA SER A 244 30.79 -6.95 -1.48
C SER A 244 29.73 -7.97 -1.10
N GLN A 245 29.63 -9.08 -1.86
CA GLN A 245 28.63 -10.13 -1.65
C GLN A 245 28.66 -10.73 -0.24
N THR A 246 29.86 -10.85 0.33
CA THR A 246 30.03 -11.37 1.70
C THR A 246 29.39 -10.44 2.73
N GLN A 247 29.52 -9.12 2.54
CA GLN A 247 28.92 -8.15 3.46
C GLN A 247 27.39 -8.09 3.28
N VAL A 248 26.90 -8.18 2.05
CA VAL A 248 25.44 -8.27 1.76
C VAL A 248 24.83 -9.47 2.46
N LEU A 249 25.38 -10.67 2.27
CA LEU A 249 24.87 -11.89 2.91
C LEU A 249 24.97 -11.82 4.44
N LYS A 250 26.09 -11.29 4.96
CA LYS A 250 26.28 -11.11 6.40
C LYS A 250 25.25 -10.14 6.99
N GLY A 251 25.01 -9.00 6.34
CA GLY A 251 24.01 -8.01 6.75
C GLY A 251 22.57 -8.53 6.66
N MET A 252 22.31 -9.44 5.71
CA MET A 252 20.98 -10.02 5.51
C MET A 252 20.63 -11.09 6.55
N PHE A 253 21.57 -11.95 6.95
CA PHE A 253 21.29 -13.11 7.80
C PHE A 253 21.75 -12.97 9.24
N LEU A 254 22.57 -11.97 9.56
CA LEU A 254 22.99 -11.72 10.94
C LEU A 254 22.29 -10.47 11.49
N PRO A 255 21.27 -10.65 12.37
CA PRO A 255 20.56 -9.53 12.98
C PRO A 255 21.49 -8.83 14.00
N SER A 256 22.29 -7.90 13.54
CA SER A 256 23.16 -7.11 14.39
C SER A 256 23.24 -5.67 13.88
N CYS A 257 23.25 -4.73 14.82
CA CYS A 257 23.43 -3.32 14.53
C CYS A 257 24.46 -2.73 15.52
N SER A 258 25.68 -3.31 15.50
CA SER A 258 26.75 -2.84 16.38
C SER A 258 27.14 -1.39 16.06
N GLY A 259 27.10 -0.51 17.09
CA GLY A 259 27.40 0.91 16.94
C GLY A 259 26.29 1.74 16.28
N CYS A 260 25.08 1.22 16.12
CA CYS A 260 23.95 2.00 15.65
C CYS A 260 23.55 3.08 16.66
N ARG A 261 23.28 4.26 16.13
CA ARG A 261 22.77 5.43 16.87
C ARG A 261 21.32 5.72 16.43
N THR A 262 20.73 6.75 17.00
CA THR A 262 19.37 7.20 16.68
C THR A 262 19.06 7.25 15.18
N PRO A 263 19.89 7.83 14.29
CA PRO A 263 19.57 7.86 12.85
C PRO A 263 19.40 6.49 12.21
N GLN A 264 20.26 5.51 12.55
CA GLN A 264 20.17 4.16 11.99
C GLN A 264 18.92 3.42 12.50
N ILE A 265 18.54 3.66 13.77
CA ILE A 265 17.31 3.08 14.33
C ILE A 265 16.07 3.70 13.66
N MET A 266 16.08 5.00 13.40
CA MET A 266 15.03 5.69 12.64
C MET A 266 14.86 5.07 11.25
N GLN A 267 15.97 4.81 10.55
CA GLN A 267 15.92 4.14 9.24
C GLN A 267 15.38 2.70 9.33
N ALA A 268 15.69 1.97 10.39
CA ALA A 268 15.10 0.64 10.60
C ALA A 268 13.57 0.70 10.75
N VAL A 269 13.03 1.71 11.43
CA VAL A 269 11.58 1.94 11.56
C VAL A 269 10.99 2.36 10.21
N ALA A 270 11.67 3.24 9.49
CA ALA A 270 11.26 3.69 8.16
C ALA A 270 11.19 2.52 7.17
N ILE A 271 12.16 1.60 7.16
CA ILE A 271 12.12 0.37 6.34
C ILE A 271 10.85 -0.44 6.61
N VAL A 272 10.48 -0.62 7.89
CA VAL A 272 9.26 -1.38 8.23
C VAL A 272 8.02 -0.70 7.67
N GLY A 273 7.90 0.62 7.80
CA GLY A 273 6.78 1.40 7.26
C GLY A 273 6.73 1.37 5.73
N ALA A 274 7.87 1.55 5.09
CA ALA A 274 8.04 1.58 3.65
C ALA A 274 7.70 0.21 2.99
N ILE A 275 8.10 -0.90 3.59
CA ILE A 275 7.91 -2.24 2.99
C ILE A 275 6.51 -2.80 3.23
N ILE A 276 5.93 -2.62 4.43
CA ILE A 276 4.65 -3.27 4.76
C ILE A 276 3.45 -2.48 4.26
N MET A 277 3.50 -1.17 4.23
CA MET A 277 2.48 -0.22 3.76
C MET A 277 1.03 -0.60 4.15
N PRO A 278 0.40 0.10 5.10
CA PRO A 278 -0.92 -0.28 5.62
C PRO A 278 -2.03 -0.28 4.55
N HIS A 279 -2.02 0.71 3.65
CA HIS A 279 -3.02 0.84 2.58
C HIS A 279 -2.97 -0.32 1.57
N ASN A 280 -1.79 -0.92 1.36
CA ASN A 280 -1.61 -2.08 0.49
C ASN A 280 -2.35 -3.32 0.99
N ILE A 281 -2.50 -3.50 2.31
CA ILE A 281 -3.28 -4.59 2.89
C ILE A 281 -4.76 -4.45 2.52
N TYR A 282 -5.30 -3.22 2.58
CA TYR A 282 -6.67 -2.93 2.14
C TYR A 282 -6.84 -3.16 0.64
N LEU A 283 -5.93 -2.62 -0.17
CA LEU A 283 -5.95 -2.73 -1.62
C LEU A 283 -5.91 -4.19 -2.08
N HIS A 284 -5.01 -5.00 -1.53
CA HIS A 284 -4.88 -6.41 -1.94
C HIS A 284 -6.17 -7.19 -1.72
N SER A 285 -6.81 -7.02 -0.57
CA SER A 285 -8.11 -7.65 -0.31
C SER A 285 -9.19 -7.26 -1.32
N ALA A 286 -9.09 -6.07 -1.93
CA ALA A 286 -9.99 -5.60 -2.97
C ALA A 286 -9.62 -6.14 -4.36
N LEU A 287 -8.34 -6.16 -4.70
CA LEU A 287 -7.86 -6.59 -6.02
C LEU A 287 -8.16 -8.07 -6.31
N VAL A 288 -8.09 -8.94 -5.30
CA VAL A 288 -8.40 -10.37 -5.48
C VAL A 288 -9.86 -10.61 -5.87
N LYS A 289 -10.77 -9.65 -5.59
CA LYS A 289 -12.17 -9.70 -6.04
C LYS A 289 -12.32 -9.55 -7.56
N SER A 290 -11.31 -9.04 -8.26
CA SER A 290 -11.32 -8.93 -9.72
C SER A 290 -11.31 -10.26 -10.45
N ARG A 291 -11.01 -11.35 -9.74
CA ARG A 291 -11.02 -12.72 -10.29
C ARG A 291 -12.33 -13.41 -9.97
N HIS A 292 -12.87 -14.06 -10.99
CA HIS A 292 -14.09 -14.85 -10.82
C HIS A 292 -13.77 -16.14 -10.05
N ILE A 293 -14.33 -16.27 -8.85
CA ILE A 293 -14.15 -17.43 -7.96
C ILE A 293 -15.53 -17.87 -7.49
N ASP A 294 -15.88 -19.12 -7.77
CA ASP A 294 -17.11 -19.72 -7.25
C ASP A 294 -16.91 -20.11 -5.77
N ARG A 295 -17.42 -19.25 -4.89
CA ARG A 295 -17.28 -19.42 -3.43
C ARG A 295 -18.12 -20.57 -2.88
N ALA A 296 -19.12 -21.08 -3.64
CA ALA A 296 -19.87 -22.26 -3.27
C ALA A 296 -19.01 -23.54 -3.38
N LYS A 297 -17.94 -23.50 -4.18
CA LYS A 297 -17.02 -24.61 -4.35
C LYS A 297 -15.77 -24.46 -3.49
N ARG A 298 -15.74 -25.17 -2.38
CA ARG A 298 -14.62 -25.19 -1.42
C ARG A 298 -13.25 -25.43 -2.07
N GLN A 299 -13.19 -26.30 -3.06
CA GLN A 299 -11.94 -26.64 -3.77
C GLN A 299 -11.44 -25.44 -4.58
N GLU A 300 -12.32 -24.68 -5.23
CA GLU A 300 -11.96 -23.52 -6.03
C GLU A 300 -11.39 -22.39 -5.15
N VAL A 301 -11.99 -22.16 -3.97
CA VAL A 301 -11.48 -21.22 -2.97
C VAL A 301 -10.10 -21.65 -2.45
N ARG A 302 -9.89 -22.94 -2.18
CA ARG A 302 -8.59 -23.47 -1.75
C ARG A 302 -7.52 -23.30 -2.83
N GLU A 303 -7.87 -23.56 -4.09
CA GLU A 303 -6.99 -23.34 -5.23
C GLU A 303 -6.67 -21.86 -5.41
N ALA A 304 -7.65 -20.97 -5.37
CA ALA A 304 -7.47 -19.54 -5.47
C ALA A 304 -6.51 -19.02 -4.39
N ASN A 305 -6.73 -19.39 -3.12
CA ASN A 305 -5.82 -19.04 -2.02
C ASN A 305 -4.38 -19.52 -2.26
N LYS A 306 -4.19 -20.71 -2.83
CA LYS A 306 -2.86 -21.25 -3.16
C LYS A 306 -2.18 -20.39 -4.24
N TYR A 307 -2.88 -20.07 -5.32
CA TYR A 307 -2.30 -19.31 -6.41
C TYR A 307 -2.05 -17.83 -6.04
N PHE A 308 -2.93 -17.20 -5.27
CA PHE A 308 -2.67 -15.85 -4.75
C PHE A 308 -1.51 -15.82 -3.75
N PHE A 309 -1.33 -16.85 -2.94
CA PHE A 309 -0.13 -16.97 -2.10
C PHE A 309 1.15 -17.03 -2.94
N ILE A 310 1.17 -17.82 -4.02
CA ILE A 310 2.32 -17.91 -4.93
C ILE A 310 2.56 -16.57 -5.63
N ASP A 311 1.51 -15.91 -6.11
CA ASP A 311 1.58 -14.59 -6.74
C ASP A 311 2.20 -13.56 -5.78
N CYS A 312 1.74 -13.48 -4.53
CA CYS A 312 2.32 -12.63 -3.50
C CYS A 312 3.80 -12.93 -3.23
N CYS A 313 4.15 -14.22 -3.11
CA CYS A 313 5.53 -14.61 -2.85
C CYS A 313 6.47 -14.20 -3.98
N ILE A 314 6.07 -14.42 -5.23
CA ILE A 314 6.88 -14.05 -6.41
C ILE A 314 7.04 -12.52 -6.45
N ALA A 315 5.95 -11.79 -6.30
CA ALA A 315 5.93 -10.35 -6.42
C ALA A 315 6.78 -9.68 -5.33
N LEU A 316 6.60 -10.05 -4.06
CA LEU A 316 7.39 -9.51 -2.95
C LEU A 316 8.84 -9.98 -2.95
N PHE A 317 9.13 -11.16 -3.50
CA PHE A 317 10.51 -11.61 -3.67
C PHE A 317 11.26 -10.75 -4.69
N VAL A 318 10.63 -10.39 -5.81
CA VAL A 318 11.26 -9.48 -6.78
C VAL A 318 11.42 -8.07 -6.19
N SER A 319 10.42 -7.56 -5.46
CA SER A 319 10.52 -6.31 -4.72
C SER A 319 11.70 -6.33 -3.72
N PHE A 320 11.84 -7.42 -2.97
CA PHE A 320 12.96 -7.62 -2.04
C PHE A 320 14.33 -7.57 -2.74
N ILE A 321 14.45 -8.18 -3.93
CA ILE A 321 15.68 -8.12 -4.71
C ILE A 321 15.98 -6.67 -5.12
N ILE A 322 14.99 -5.92 -5.62
CA ILE A 322 15.15 -4.52 -6.02
C ILE A 322 15.65 -3.69 -4.84
N ASN A 323 14.97 -3.75 -3.71
CA ASN A 323 15.33 -3.00 -2.50
C ASN A 323 16.73 -3.40 -1.97
N THR A 324 17.07 -4.69 -2.01
CA THR A 324 18.42 -5.17 -1.66
C THR A 324 19.47 -4.60 -2.61
N CYS A 325 19.17 -4.49 -3.91
CA CYS A 325 20.10 -3.87 -4.87
C CYS A 325 20.32 -2.40 -4.52
N VAL A 326 19.26 -1.64 -4.24
CA VAL A 326 19.35 -0.22 -3.89
C VAL A 326 20.17 -0.04 -2.61
N ILE A 327 19.81 -0.69 -1.50
CA ILE A 327 20.58 -0.60 -0.23
C ILE A 327 22.05 -0.95 -0.45
N SER A 328 22.32 -2.02 -1.19
CA SER A 328 23.70 -2.49 -1.38
C SER A 328 24.55 -1.54 -2.24
N VAL A 329 23.95 -0.94 -3.28
CA VAL A 329 24.62 0.08 -4.12
C VAL A 329 25.01 1.28 -3.28
N PHE A 330 24.09 1.79 -2.47
CA PHE A 330 24.33 2.96 -1.64
C PHE A 330 25.21 2.65 -0.42
N ALA A 331 25.16 1.44 0.12
CA ALA A 331 26.09 0.99 1.16
C ALA A 331 27.53 0.95 0.68
N GLU A 332 27.80 0.44 -0.53
CA GLU A 332 29.16 0.36 -1.07
C GLU A 332 29.67 1.74 -1.52
N ALA A 333 28.81 2.53 -2.16
CA ALA A 333 29.22 3.79 -2.77
C ALA A 333 29.33 4.95 -1.77
N PHE A 334 28.57 4.94 -0.66
CA PHE A 334 28.37 6.13 0.18
C PHE A 334 28.66 5.94 1.66
N PHE A 335 28.59 4.71 2.20
CA PHE A 335 28.81 4.48 3.62
C PHE A 335 30.19 4.99 4.06
N GLU A 336 30.20 5.82 5.11
CA GLU A 336 31.41 6.46 5.66
C GLU A 336 32.17 7.41 4.68
N LYS A 337 31.52 7.88 3.61
CA LYS A 337 32.11 8.90 2.71
C LYS A 337 31.85 10.31 3.23
N THR A 338 32.80 11.22 2.94
CA THR A 338 32.70 12.65 3.26
C THR A 338 32.38 13.48 2.01
N ASN A 339 31.82 14.68 2.21
CA ASN A 339 31.54 15.61 1.13
C ASN A 339 32.79 15.92 0.29
N GLU A 340 33.95 16.14 0.93
CA GLU A 340 35.21 16.42 0.25
C GLU A 340 35.60 15.32 -0.74
N GLN A 341 35.44 14.03 -0.34
CA GLN A 341 35.77 12.89 -1.21
C GLN A 341 34.86 12.87 -2.44
N VAL A 342 33.56 13.14 -2.26
CA VAL A 342 32.59 13.17 -3.37
C VAL A 342 32.84 14.36 -4.29
N VAL A 343 33.11 15.55 -3.74
CA VAL A 343 33.47 16.74 -4.53
C VAL A 343 34.71 16.49 -5.38
N ALA A 344 35.73 15.84 -4.84
CA ALA A 344 36.93 15.49 -5.60
C ALA A 344 36.64 14.57 -6.78
N VAL A 345 35.78 13.55 -6.59
CA VAL A 345 35.39 12.62 -7.66
C VAL A 345 34.53 13.35 -8.70
N CYS A 346 33.54 14.14 -8.29
CA CYS A 346 32.69 14.90 -9.19
C CYS A 346 33.44 15.95 -10.01
N LYS A 347 34.45 16.60 -9.43
CA LYS A 347 35.38 17.50 -10.16
C LYS A 347 36.17 16.74 -11.24
N ASN A 348 36.68 15.55 -10.91
CA ASN A 348 37.43 14.73 -11.86
C ASN A 348 36.57 14.19 -13.02
N SER A 349 35.31 13.88 -12.75
CA SER A 349 34.36 13.44 -13.78
C SER A 349 33.75 14.59 -14.61
N SER A 350 34.16 15.85 -14.36
CA SER A 350 33.61 17.05 -15.01
C SER A 350 32.09 17.17 -14.88
N SER A 351 31.50 16.70 -13.79
CA SER A 351 30.07 16.78 -13.53
C SER A 351 29.62 18.24 -13.34
N PRO A 352 28.54 18.71 -13.99
CA PRO A 352 28.04 20.07 -13.81
C PRO A 352 27.42 20.32 -12.42
N HIS A 353 27.25 19.28 -11.60
CA HIS A 353 26.53 19.32 -10.34
C HIS A 353 27.43 19.37 -9.08
N THR A 354 28.72 19.69 -9.23
CA THR A 354 29.68 19.75 -8.11
C THR A 354 29.29 20.76 -7.03
N HIS A 355 28.56 21.81 -7.39
CA HIS A 355 28.11 22.86 -6.47
C HIS A 355 27.07 22.41 -5.44
N LEU A 356 26.49 21.21 -5.59
CA LEU A 356 25.50 20.64 -4.68
C LEU A 356 26.09 20.12 -3.37
N PHE A 357 27.38 19.88 -3.34
CA PHE A 357 28.07 19.34 -2.17
C PHE A 357 28.94 20.41 -1.54
N PRO A 358 28.78 20.70 -0.23
CA PRO A 358 29.67 21.59 0.47
C PRO A 358 31.10 21.01 0.47
N ASP A 359 32.10 21.89 0.33
CA ASP A 359 33.51 21.49 0.34
C ASP A 359 34.00 21.44 1.81
N ASP A 360 33.44 20.48 2.56
CA ASP A 360 33.77 20.23 3.96
C ASP A 360 34.01 18.75 4.25
N ASN A 361 34.54 18.43 5.41
CA ASN A 361 34.81 17.06 5.83
C ASN A 361 33.66 16.44 6.64
N SER A 362 32.45 16.98 6.50
CA SER A 362 31.25 16.40 7.12
C SER A 362 30.80 15.12 6.41
N THR A 363 30.04 14.30 7.12
CA THR A 363 29.44 13.09 6.52
C THR A 363 28.46 13.48 5.43
N LEU A 364 28.54 12.78 4.30
CA LEU A 364 27.69 13.02 3.16
C LEU A 364 26.20 12.80 3.50
N ALA A 365 25.41 13.85 3.40
CA ALA A 365 23.94 13.73 3.45
C ALA A 365 23.43 13.40 2.05
N VAL A 366 22.86 12.21 1.89
CA VAL A 366 22.40 11.71 0.60
C VAL A 366 20.86 11.67 0.58
N ASP A 367 20.32 12.12 -0.52
CA ASP A 367 18.90 12.09 -0.88
C ASP A 367 18.74 11.52 -2.30
N ILE A 368 17.52 11.28 -2.77
CA ILE A 368 17.25 10.74 -4.12
C ILE A 368 17.98 11.53 -5.21
N TYR A 369 18.01 12.86 -5.11
CA TYR A 369 18.65 13.72 -6.11
C TYR A 369 20.17 13.64 -6.04
N LYS A 370 20.73 13.89 -4.85
CA LYS A 370 22.19 13.82 -4.61
C LYS A 370 22.71 12.41 -4.89
N GLY A 371 21.94 11.37 -4.53
CA GLY A 371 22.26 9.98 -4.81
C GLY A 371 22.47 9.70 -6.30
N GLY A 372 21.53 10.17 -7.14
CA GLY A 372 21.68 10.05 -8.60
C GLY A 372 22.88 10.80 -9.16
N VAL A 373 23.14 12.02 -8.66
CA VAL A 373 24.30 12.83 -9.09
C VAL A 373 25.59 12.14 -8.72
N VAL A 374 25.71 11.60 -7.51
CA VAL A 374 26.93 10.91 -7.07
C VAL A 374 27.15 9.61 -7.85
N LEU A 375 26.09 8.82 -8.10
CA LEU A 375 26.19 7.66 -9.02
C LEU A 375 26.73 8.09 -10.40
N GLY A 376 26.24 9.23 -10.91
CA GLY A 376 26.77 9.82 -12.15
C GLY A 376 28.24 10.21 -12.08
N CYS A 377 28.71 10.72 -10.93
CA CYS A 377 30.11 11.08 -10.73
C CYS A 377 31.04 9.85 -10.65
N TYR A 378 30.62 8.79 -9.95
CA TYR A 378 31.43 7.58 -9.75
C TYR A 378 31.39 6.62 -10.94
N PHE A 379 30.21 6.45 -11.57
CA PHE A 379 29.98 5.40 -12.56
C PHE A 379 29.59 5.93 -13.95
N GLY A 380 29.63 7.25 -14.11
CA GLY A 380 29.36 7.93 -15.37
C GLY A 380 27.90 8.38 -15.56
N PRO A 381 27.64 9.29 -16.54
CA PRO A 381 26.34 9.91 -16.73
C PRO A 381 25.21 8.92 -17.04
N ALA A 382 25.55 7.75 -17.61
CA ALA A 382 24.55 6.71 -17.85
C ALA A 382 23.90 6.22 -16.56
N ALA A 383 24.67 6.07 -15.46
CA ALA A 383 24.14 5.64 -14.16
C ALA A 383 23.12 6.65 -13.60
N LEU A 384 23.39 7.96 -13.73
CA LEU A 384 22.44 9.01 -13.31
C LEU A 384 21.11 8.91 -14.06
N TYR A 385 21.13 8.75 -15.39
CA TYR A 385 19.90 8.66 -16.17
C TYR A 385 19.15 7.35 -15.94
N ILE A 386 19.85 6.24 -15.75
CA ILE A 386 19.27 4.93 -15.41
C ILE A 386 18.61 5.00 -14.03
N TRP A 387 19.26 5.61 -13.05
CA TRP A 387 18.69 5.90 -11.73
C TRP A 387 17.38 6.71 -11.84
N ALA A 388 17.41 7.81 -12.58
CA ALA A 388 16.24 8.67 -12.76
C ALA A 388 15.06 7.95 -13.47
N VAL A 389 15.35 7.07 -14.46
CA VAL A 389 14.33 6.22 -15.10
C VAL A 389 13.73 5.23 -14.10
N GLY A 390 14.56 4.63 -13.23
CA GLY A 390 14.11 3.73 -12.18
C GLY A 390 13.15 4.41 -11.20
N ILE A 391 13.49 5.61 -10.72
CA ILE A 391 12.65 6.40 -9.82
C ILE A 391 11.35 6.84 -10.51
N LEU A 392 11.42 7.27 -11.78
CA LEU A 392 10.22 7.63 -12.53
C LEU A 392 9.28 6.43 -12.69
N ALA A 393 9.83 5.26 -13.00
CA ALA A 393 9.04 4.03 -13.10
C ALA A 393 8.40 3.67 -11.75
N ALA A 394 9.12 3.84 -10.64
CA ALA A 394 8.59 3.65 -9.29
C ALA A 394 7.44 4.63 -9.00
N GLY A 395 7.60 5.91 -9.31
CA GLY A 395 6.56 6.92 -9.14
C GLY A 395 5.31 6.61 -9.95
N GLN A 396 5.45 6.21 -11.21
CA GLN A 396 4.32 5.83 -12.07
C GLN A 396 3.56 4.60 -11.53
N SER A 397 4.29 3.62 -11.02
CA SER A 397 3.69 2.45 -10.37
C SER A 397 2.88 2.84 -9.13
N SER A 398 3.45 3.68 -8.29
CA SER A 398 2.83 4.17 -7.05
C SER A 398 1.58 5.02 -7.31
N THR A 399 1.59 5.89 -8.35
CA THR A 399 0.44 6.71 -8.76
C THR A 399 -0.83 5.89 -8.92
N VAL A 400 -0.73 4.79 -9.62
CA VAL A 400 -1.91 3.95 -9.90
C VAL A 400 -2.32 3.18 -8.65
N THR A 401 -1.36 2.66 -7.88
CA THR A 401 -1.63 1.92 -6.64
C THR A 401 -2.32 2.81 -5.60
N GLY A 402 -1.81 4.03 -5.36
CA GLY A 402 -2.42 5.02 -4.47
C GLY A 402 -3.84 5.39 -4.91
N THR A 403 -4.04 5.60 -6.22
CA THR A 403 -5.35 5.92 -6.78
C THR A 403 -6.38 4.81 -6.50
N TYR A 404 -6.04 3.54 -6.73
CA TYR A 404 -6.93 2.41 -6.44
C TYR A 404 -7.13 2.20 -4.95
N SER A 405 -6.07 2.34 -4.14
CA SER A 405 -6.18 2.24 -2.68
C SER A 405 -7.17 3.25 -2.12
N GLY A 406 -7.03 4.53 -2.48
CA GLY A 406 -7.95 5.59 -2.06
C GLY A 406 -9.38 5.33 -2.51
N GLN A 407 -9.57 4.85 -3.74
CA GLN A 407 -10.88 4.50 -4.25
C GLN A 407 -11.53 3.40 -3.41
N PHE A 408 -10.87 2.25 -3.22
CA PHE A 408 -11.45 1.12 -2.49
C PHE A 408 -11.64 1.40 -1.00
N VAL A 409 -10.70 2.12 -0.38
CA VAL A 409 -10.80 2.50 1.03
C VAL A 409 -11.98 3.43 1.25
N MET A 410 -12.14 4.46 0.44
CA MET A 410 -13.25 5.40 0.54
C MET A 410 -14.61 4.74 0.25
N GLU A 411 -14.69 3.89 -0.80
CA GLU A 411 -15.90 3.12 -1.10
C GLU A 411 -16.27 2.19 0.04
N GLY A 412 -15.30 1.44 0.57
CA GLY A 412 -15.53 0.44 1.60
C GLY A 412 -15.94 1.04 2.94
N PHE A 413 -15.25 2.08 3.43
CA PHE A 413 -15.53 2.66 4.74
C PHE A 413 -16.72 3.62 4.79
N LEU A 414 -16.98 4.36 3.70
CA LEU A 414 -17.97 5.45 3.70
C LEU A 414 -19.21 5.15 2.86
N ASN A 415 -19.17 4.11 2.02
CA ASN A 415 -20.25 3.77 1.09
C ASN A 415 -20.74 4.99 0.27
N LEU A 416 -19.79 5.82 -0.18
CA LEU A 416 -20.10 7.05 -0.91
C LEU A 416 -20.49 6.75 -2.35
N LYS A 417 -21.62 7.29 -2.80
CA LYS A 417 -22.11 7.20 -4.19
C LYS A 417 -21.50 8.28 -5.11
N TRP A 418 -20.27 8.70 -4.85
CA TRP A 418 -19.60 9.71 -5.68
C TRP A 418 -19.04 9.08 -6.97
N SER A 419 -18.92 9.90 -8.03
CA SER A 419 -18.23 9.47 -9.23
C SER A 419 -16.76 9.18 -8.95
N ARG A 420 -16.16 8.22 -9.65
CA ARG A 420 -14.72 7.88 -9.51
C ARG A 420 -13.84 9.12 -9.66
N PHE A 421 -14.12 9.93 -10.68
CA PHE A 421 -13.38 11.16 -10.94
C PHE A 421 -13.41 12.13 -9.75
N ALA A 422 -14.58 12.36 -9.14
CA ALA A 422 -14.70 13.27 -8.00
C ALA A 422 -13.91 12.77 -6.78
N ARG A 423 -13.91 11.45 -6.52
CA ARG A 423 -13.17 10.86 -5.40
C ARG A 423 -11.66 10.98 -5.60
N VAL A 424 -11.17 10.53 -6.75
CA VAL A 424 -9.73 10.60 -7.07
C VAL A 424 -9.26 12.05 -7.11
N SER A 425 -10.03 12.96 -7.71
CA SER A 425 -9.69 14.38 -7.72
C SER A 425 -9.58 14.96 -6.30
N LEU A 426 -10.45 14.56 -5.37
CA LEU A 426 -10.39 15.03 -3.99
C LEU A 426 -9.15 14.50 -3.26
N THR A 427 -8.95 13.18 -3.25
CA THR A 427 -7.81 12.57 -2.52
C THR A 427 -6.48 13.06 -3.06
N ARG A 428 -6.34 13.11 -4.38
CA ARG A 428 -5.14 13.63 -5.04
C ARG A 428 -4.91 15.12 -4.77
N SER A 429 -5.96 15.94 -4.78
CA SER A 429 -5.80 17.37 -4.47
C SER A 429 -5.28 17.59 -3.05
N ILE A 430 -5.74 16.79 -2.07
CA ILE A 430 -5.27 16.86 -0.69
C ILE A 430 -3.78 16.50 -0.58
N ALA A 431 -3.29 15.54 -1.35
CA ALA A 431 -1.89 15.13 -1.36
C ALA A 431 -1.00 16.10 -2.17
N ILE A 432 -1.47 16.52 -3.33
CA ILE A 432 -0.69 17.31 -4.29
C ILE A 432 -0.47 18.75 -3.79
N ILE A 433 -1.48 19.39 -3.17
CA ILE A 433 -1.37 20.78 -2.72
C ILE A 433 -0.21 20.96 -1.74
N PRO A 434 -0.07 20.18 -0.65
CA PRO A 434 1.09 20.28 0.23
C PRO A 434 2.41 20.00 -0.48
N ALA A 435 2.46 18.96 -1.34
CA ALA A 435 3.67 18.62 -2.10
C ALA A 435 4.09 19.75 -3.04
N LEU A 436 3.14 20.39 -3.73
CA LEU A 436 3.41 21.55 -4.58
C LEU A 436 3.90 22.75 -3.78
N LEU A 437 3.28 23.04 -2.64
CA LEU A 437 3.72 24.12 -1.76
C LEU A 437 5.16 23.91 -1.28
N VAL A 438 5.49 22.70 -0.85
CA VAL A 438 6.87 22.36 -0.47
C VAL A 438 7.82 22.48 -1.65
N ALA A 439 7.44 21.99 -2.84
CA ALA A 439 8.29 22.07 -4.05
C ALA A 439 8.53 23.50 -4.58
N VAL A 440 7.62 24.44 -4.27
CA VAL A 440 7.74 25.85 -4.69
C VAL A 440 8.55 26.67 -3.67
N PHE A 441 8.34 26.42 -2.36
CA PHE A 441 8.86 27.30 -1.29
C PHE A 441 10.07 26.73 -0.56
N GLN A 442 10.42 25.46 -0.75
CA GLN A 442 11.49 24.79 -0.03
C GLN A 442 12.58 24.25 -0.98
N ASP A 443 13.78 24.15 -0.45
CA ASP A 443 14.90 23.53 -1.14
C ASP A 443 14.80 21.99 -1.17
N MET A 444 15.62 21.34 -1.99
CA MET A 444 15.69 19.89 -2.16
C MET A 444 15.86 19.12 -0.84
N GLU A 445 16.68 19.61 0.08
CA GLU A 445 16.94 18.96 1.37
C GLU A 445 15.69 18.83 2.25
N HIS A 446 14.80 19.83 2.19
CA HIS A 446 13.55 19.80 2.96
C HIS A 446 12.53 18.80 2.34
N LEU A 447 12.55 18.64 1.01
CA LEU A 447 11.69 17.67 0.32
C LEU A 447 12.04 16.22 0.70
N THR A 448 13.31 15.91 0.80
CA THR A 448 13.76 14.55 1.14
C THR A 448 13.59 14.24 2.62
N GLY A 449 13.82 15.21 3.51
CA GLY A 449 13.48 15.06 4.93
C GLY A 449 11.98 14.79 5.18
N LEU A 450 11.11 15.32 4.30
CA LEU A 450 9.68 15.02 4.34
C LEU A 450 9.40 13.54 4.04
N ASN A 451 10.10 12.92 3.09
CA ASN A 451 9.93 11.50 2.76
C ASN A 451 10.21 10.58 3.96
N ASP A 452 11.24 10.87 4.75
CA ASP A 452 11.55 10.10 5.96
C ASP A 452 10.43 10.18 7.00
N ILE A 453 9.89 11.38 7.21
CA ILE A 453 8.75 11.59 8.11
C ILE A 453 7.53 10.82 7.61
N LEU A 454 7.28 10.82 6.30
CA LEU A 454 6.14 10.11 5.70
C LEU A 454 6.29 8.58 5.84
N ASN A 455 7.50 8.02 5.68
CA ASN A 455 7.76 6.58 5.91
C ASN A 455 7.51 6.19 7.37
N VAL A 456 7.94 7.02 8.32
CA VAL A 456 7.64 6.80 9.74
C VAL A 456 6.14 6.94 10.01
N LEU A 457 5.46 7.91 9.39
CA LEU A 457 4.01 8.03 9.48
C LEU A 457 3.32 6.75 9.00
N GLN A 458 3.77 6.15 7.91
CA GLN A 458 3.26 4.86 7.43
C GLN A 458 3.47 3.75 8.47
N SER A 459 4.63 3.68 9.12
CA SER A 459 4.87 2.73 10.21
C SER A 459 3.89 2.93 11.37
N LEU A 460 3.61 4.18 11.76
CA LEU A 460 2.62 4.51 12.78
C LEU A 460 1.18 4.09 12.39
N GLN A 461 0.87 4.02 11.10
CA GLN A 461 -0.45 3.60 10.63
C GLN A 461 -0.60 2.06 10.52
N LEU A 462 0.47 1.27 10.60
CA LEU A 462 0.44 -0.18 10.45
C LEU A 462 -0.55 -0.89 11.38
N PRO A 463 -0.66 -0.59 12.69
CA PRO A 463 -1.60 -1.27 13.60
C PRO A 463 -3.06 -1.17 13.13
N PHE A 464 -3.44 -0.10 12.43
CA PHE A 464 -4.80 0.12 11.91
C PHE A 464 -5.16 -0.74 10.69
N ALA A 465 -4.18 -1.40 10.10
CA ALA A 465 -4.39 -2.44 9.09
C ALA A 465 -4.18 -3.84 9.67
N LEU A 466 -3.14 -4.01 10.51
CA LEU A 466 -2.75 -5.30 11.08
C LEU A 466 -3.81 -5.87 12.03
N ILE A 467 -4.30 -5.07 12.97
CA ILE A 467 -5.27 -5.55 13.96
C ILE A 467 -6.57 -5.98 13.29
N PRO A 468 -7.21 -5.18 12.42
CA PRO A 468 -8.40 -5.62 11.71
C PRO A 468 -8.19 -6.88 10.88
N ILE A 469 -7.11 -6.96 10.06
CA ILE A 469 -6.90 -8.13 9.21
C ILE A 469 -6.69 -9.41 10.04
N LEU A 470 -5.91 -9.34 11.12
CA LEU A 470 -5.71 -10.47 12.03
C LEU A 470 -7.01 -10.87 12.75
N THR A 471 -7.82 -9.90 13.16
CA THR A 471 -9.11 -10.14 13.79
C THR A 471 -10.03 -10.92 12.85
N TYR A 472 -10.30 -10.36 11.67
CA TYR A 472 -11.30 -10.96 10.76
C TYR A 472 -10.84 -12.28 10.14
N THR A 473 -9.55 -12.45 9.85
CA THR A 473 -9.03 -13.73 9.36
C THR A 473 -8.95 -14.80 10.44
N SER A 474 -9.06 -14.42 11.72
CA SER A 474 -9.06 -15.36 12.86
C SER A 474 -10.47 -15.80 13.28
N LEU A 475 -11.52 -15.13 12.79
CA LEU A 475 -12.91 -15.42 13.15
C LEU A 475 -13.46 -16.60 12.35
N ARG A 476 -13.89 -17.66 13.04
CA ARG A 476 -14.55 -18.81 12.41
C ARG A 476 -15.88 -18.46 11.74
N PRO A 477 -16.75 -17.60 12.29
CA PRO A 477 -17.99 -17.20 11.63
C PRO A 477 -17.75 -16.50 10.28
N VAL A 478 -16.60 -15.82 10.11
CA VAL A 478 -16.25 -15.10 8.86
C VAL A 478 -15.49 -15.99 7.90
N MET A 479 -14.54 -16.78 8.38
CA MET A 479 -13.58 -17.52 7.56
C MET A 479 -13.84 -19.03 7.49
N SER A 480 -14.82 -19.55 8.24
CA SER A 480 -15.13 -20.97 8.34
C SER A 480 -13.86 -21.82 8.60
N GLU A 481 -13.56 -22.79 7.75
CA GLU A 481 -12.37 -23.64 7.86
C GLU A 481 -11.05 -22.93 7.51
N PHE A 482 -11.11 -21.76 6.83
CA PHE A 482 -9.95 -20.98 6.44
C PHE A 482 -9.49 -20.00 7.54
N ALA A 483 -10.10 -20.06 8.72
CA ALA A 483 -9.70 -19.25 9.88
C ALA A 483 -8.27 -19.55 10.33
N ASN A 484 -7.57 -18.51 10.80
CA ASN A 484 -6.20 -18.64 11.29
C ASN A 484 -6.08 -19.64 12.43
N GLY A 485 -5.11 -20.54 12.31
CA GLY A 485 -4.72 -21.43 13.42
C GLY A 485 -4.09 -20.67 14.60
N LEU A 486 -4.01 -21.31 15.76
CA LEU A 486 -3.48 -20.71 16.99
C LEU A 486 -2.06 -20.14 16.79
N GLY A 487 -1.18 -20.87 16.09
CA GLY A 487 0.20 -20.40 15.83
C GLY A 487 0.23 -19.07 15.07
N LEU A 488 -0.59 -18.92 14.03
CA LEU A 488 -0.64 -17.70 13.23
C LEU A 488 -1.23 -16.52 14.02
N ARG A 489 -2.19 -16.76 14.93
CA ARG A 489 -2.73 -15.73 15.83
C ARG A 489 -1.68 -15.24 16.80
N ILE A 490 -0.87 -16.15 17.39
CA ILE A 490 0.21 -15.80 18.30
C ILE A 490 1.29 -15.00 17.57
N VAL A 491 1.77 -15.49 16.41
CA VAL A 491 2.77 -14.79 15.59
C VAL A 491 2.27 -13.41 15.19
N GLY A 492 1.03 -13.30 14.72
CA GLY A 492 0.43 -12.02 14.36
C GLY A 492 0.34 -11.06 15.55
N GLY A 493 -0.07 -11.53 16.72
CA GLY A 493 -0.11 -10.74 17.95
C GLY A 493 1.29 -10.23 18.36
N ILE A 494 2.32 -11.08 18.27
CA ILE A 494 3.72 -10.69 18.54
C ILE A 494 4.18 -9.62 17.55
N VAL A 495 3.87 -9.77 16.26
CA VAL A 495 4.22 -8.77 15.23
C VAL A 495 3.57 -7.42 15.54
N VAL A 496 2.28 -7.39 15.91
CA VAL A 496 1.59 -6.16 16.31
C VAL A 496 2.27 -5.50 17.50
N LEU A 497 2.61 -6.28 18.54
CA LEU A 497 3.29 -5.77 19.73
C LEU A 497 4.67 -5.19 19.41
N ILE A 498 5.46 -5.86 18.58
CA ILE A 498 6.79 -5.38 18.15
C ILE A 498 6.64 -4.06 17.40
N ILE A 499 5.74 -3.98 16.42
CA ILE A 499 5.50 -2.76 15.63
C ILE A 499 5.05 -1.60 16.53
N CYS A 500 4.09 -1.84 17.44
CA CYS A 500 3.65 -0.80 18.37
C CYS A 500 4.78 -0.34 19.28
N SER A 501 5.62 -1.26 19.79
CA SER A 501 6.75 -0.92 20.65
C SER A 501 7.81 -0.10 19.92
N ILE A 502 8.14 -0.45 18.67
CA ILE A 502 9.08 0.27 17.83
C ILE A 502 8.55 1.68 17.52
N ASN A 503 7.27 1.80 17.17
CA ASN A 503 6.63 3.08 16.86
C ASN A 503 6.62 4.01 18.10
N MET A 504 6.33 3.47 19.28
CA MET A 504 6.37 4.27 20.51
C MET A 504 7.78 4.71 20.90
N TYR A 505 8.76 3.82 20.75
CA TYR A 505 10.17 4.16 20.94
C TYR A 505 10.59 5.33 20.03
N PHE A 506 10.21 5.24 18.73
CA PHE A 506 10.49 6.29 17.78
C PHE A 506 9.89 7.65 18.20
N VAL A 507 8.60 7.69 18.57
CA VAL A 507 7.92 8.92 19.01
C VAL A 507 8.65 9.54 20.19
N VAL A 508 9.06 8.73 21.19
CA VAL A 508 9.78 9.22 22.37
C VAL A 508 11.13 9.83 21.98
N VAL A 509 11.90 9.16 21.14
CA VAL A 509 13.22 9.63 20.71
C VAL A 509 13.11 10.92 19.88
N TYR A 510 12.20 10.93 18.89
CA TYR A 510 12.03 12.09 18.01
C TYR A 510 11.57 13.34 18.77
N VAL A 511 10.65 13.19 19.72
CA VAL A 511 10.15 14.30 20.53
C VAL A 511 11.24 14.87 21.43
N GLN A 512 12.14 14.03 21.95
CA GLN A 512 13.28 14.49 22.76
C GLN A 512 14.25 15.40 21.97
N ASP A 513 14.49 15.09 20.70
CA ASP A 513 15.43 15.85 19.86
C ASP A 513 14.93 17.25 19.49
N VAL A 514 13.61 17.46 19.43
CA VAL A 514 13.02 18.77 19.02
C VAL A 514 13.02 19.83 20.14
N GLY A 515 13.00 19.43 21.40
CA GLY A 515 13.28 20.31 22.55
C GLY A 515 12.25 21.41 22.90
N HIS A 516 11.09 21.46 22.24
CA HIS A 516 10.05 22.46 22.50
C HIS A 516 8.92 21.96 23.41
N MET A 517 8.67 22.67 24.54
CA MET A 517 7.66 22.27 25.53
C MET A 517 6.26 22.05 24.96
N VAL A 518 5.82 22.91 24.05
CA VAL A 518 4.50 22.79 23.40
C VAL A 518 4.41 21.48 22.58
N LEU A 519 5.50 21.13 21.90
CA LEU A 519 5.54 19.89 21.10
C LEU A 519 5.50 18.65 22.00
N TYR A 520 6.14 18.68 23.17
CA TYR A 520 6.02 17.58 24.15
C TYR A 520 4.58 17.34 24.57
N VAL A 521 3.83 18.40 24.87
CA VAL A 521 2.43 18.29 25.28
C VAL A 521 1.56 17.76 24.13
N VAL A 522 1.73 18.30 22.93
CA VAL A 522 0.98 17.85 21.73
C VAL A 522 1.30 16.38 21.45
N ALA A 523 2.58 15.99 21.42
CA ALA A 523 2.98 14.61 21.18
C ALA A 523 2.46 13.66 22.24
N ALA A 524 2.45 14.06 23.52
CA ALA A 524 1.88 13.26 24.60
C ALA A 524 0.37 13.04 24.41
N VAL A 525 -0.39 14.07 24.09
CA VAL A 525 -1.84 13.99 23.84
C VAL A 525 -2.13 13.09 22.63
N VAL A 526 -1.41 13.29 21.52
CA VAL A 526 -1.57 12.46 20.31
C VAL A 526 -1.19 11.02 20.57
N SER A 527 -0.09 10.76 21.31
CA SER A 527 0.33 9.40 21.67
C SER A 527 -0.70 8.69 22.56
N VAL A 528 -1.29 9.39 23.54
CA VAL A 528 -2.35 8.82 24.38
C VAL A 528 -3.58 8.49 23.54
N ALA A 529 -4.00 9.37 22.64
CA ALA A 529 -5.13 9.12 21.74
C ALA A 529 -4.85 7.93 20.82
N TYR A 530 -3.65 7.87 20.22
CA TYR A 530 -3.20 6.78 19.37
C TYR A 530 -3.21 5.43 20.11
N LEU A 531 -2.56 5.36 21.28
CA LEU A 531 -2.49 4.12 22.07
C LEU A 531 -3.88 3.70 22.57
N SER A 532 -4.74 4.64 22.95
CA SER A 532 -6.12 4.34 23.36
C SER A 532 -6.91 3.71 22.21
N PHE A 533 -6.71 4.18 20.98
CA PHE A 533 -7.38 3.62 19.82
C PHE A 533 -6.81 2.24 19.43
N VAL A 534 -5.49 2.06 19.43
CA VAL A 534 -4.84 0.76 19.22
C VAL A 534 -5.30 -0.24 20.28
N PHE A 535 -5.36 0.16 21.55
CA PHE A 535 -5.87 -0.66 22.64
C PHE A 535 -7.33 -1.05 22.43
N TYR A 536 -8.18 -0.10 22.02
CA TYR A 536 -9.58 -0.38 21.70
C TYR A 536 -9.71 -1.44 20.60
N LEU A 537 -8.96 -1.32 19.52
CA LEU A 537 -8.97 -2.32 18.44
C LEU A 537 -8.48 -3.69 18.91
N GLY A 538 -7.43 -3.73 19.73
CA GLY A 538 -6.94 -4.95 20.37
C GLY A 538 -7.96 -5.58 21.31
N TRP A 539 -8.64 -4.76 22.11
CA TRP A 539 -9.72 -5.20 22.98
C TRP A 539 -10.86 -5.87 22.20
N GLN A 540 -11.31 -5.23 21.12
CA GLN A 540 -12.31 -5.79 20.21
C GLN A 540 -11.83 -7.12 19.57
N CYS A 541 -10.56 -7.20 19.22
CA CYS A 541 -9.96 -8.44 18.72
C CYS A 541 -10.03 -9.58 19.75
N PHE A 542 -9.73 -9.32 21.03
CA PHE A 542 -9.79 -10.34 22.08
C PHE A 542 -11.22 -10.79 22.37
N ILE A 543 -12.19 -9.88 22.38
CA ILE A 543 -13.61 -10.24 22.52
C ILE A 543 -14.04 -11.14 21.34
N ALA A 544 -13.72 -10.74 20.12
CA ALA A 544 -14.02 -11.48 18.90
C ALA A 544 -13.38 -12.88 18.87
N LEU A 545 -12.22 -13.06 19.50
CA LEU A 545 -11.54 -14.36 19.63
C LEU A 545 -12.11 -15.27 20.72
N GLY A 546 -13.15 -14.83 21.44
CA GLY A 546 -13.90 -15.64 22.41
C GLY A 546 -13.49 -15.46 23.87
N MET A 547 -12.78 -14.37 24.22
CA MET A 547 -12.53 -14.03 25.63
C MET A 547 -13.74 -13.31 26.24
N SER A 548 -14.82 -14.03 26.44
CA SER A 548 -16.12 -13.51 26.92
C SER A 548 -16.06 -12.81 28.29
N PHE A 549 -15.03 -13.06 29.12
CA PHE A 549 -14.85 -12.35 30.38
C PHE A 549 -14.51 -10.84 30.19
N LEU A 550 -14.10 -10.43 28.99
CA LEU A 550 -13.83 -9.04 28.64
C LEU A 550 -15.08 -8.31 28.15
N ASP A 551 -16.16 -9.04 27.87
CA ASP A 551 -17.43 -8.48 27.44
C ASP A 551 -18.23 -8.00 28.66
N SER A 552 -18.29 -6.69 28.87
CA SER A 552 -18.98 -6.07 30.00
C SER A 552 -20.50 -5.97 29.85
N GLY A 553 -21.12 -6.79 28.97
CA GLY A 553 -22.59 -6.93 28.86
C GLY A 553 -23.36 -5.70 28.36
N HIS A 554 -22.68 -4.58 28.06
CA HIS A 554 -23.28 -3.34 27.54
C HIS A 554 -22.94 -3.07 26.08
N THR A 555 -21.96 -3.73 25.54
CA THR A 555 -21.71 -3.78 24.11
C THR A 555 -22.51 -4.94 23.56
N ARG A 556 -23.60 -4.65 22.83
CA ARG A 556 -24.16 -5.63 21.88
C ARG A 556 -22.95 -6.15 21.13
N THR A 557 -22.63 -7.41 21.34
CA THR A 557 -21.54 -8.06 20.67
C THR A 557 -21.81 -7.88 19.18
N ILE A 558 -20.91 -7.15 18.52
CA ILE A 558 -20.97 -6.90 17.06
C ILE A 558 -20.94 -8.24 16.32
N TRP A 559 -20.79 -9.34 17.06
CA TRP A 559 -20.54 -10.71 16.61
C TRP A 559 -21.72 -11.67 16.84
N ASP A 560 -22.79 -11.26 17.52
CA ASP A 560 -24.06 -11.99 17.64
C ASP A 560 -25.02 -11.62 16.47
#